data_0a127d94cb05f1763589853efedd5e2a
#
_entry.id   0a127d94cb05f1763589853efedd5e2a
#
_cell.length_a   1.000
_cell.length_b   1.000
_cell.length_c   1.000
_cell.angle_alpha   90.00
_cell.angle_beta   90.00
_cell.angle_gamma   90.00
#
_symmetry.space_group_name_H-M   'P 1'
#
loop_
_entity.id
_entity.type
_entity.pdbx_description
1 polymer ?
#
loop_
_entity_poly.entity_id
_entity_poly.type
_entity_poly.pdbx_seq_one_letter_code
_entity_poly.pdbx_strand_id
1 'polypeptide(L)'
;MTNSTSQLSKETIVAVLEALGQAGAAYGVEPLPGSYSNFAQLLRIEREGAEPRQIVVRRYNPENYEAGHDKPACEYQALRLLRAHGIPVPPPLLLDADGGLLGLPGIVTEFVPGRQIEPPTEAARWGQMAATNARMLARIHQTPISDADKPFLMNDDVEVAWFIKDGNIPDYMREDADGEMIWHLVNDHWQRRQLAGPRFQHTDYWSGNILWLGDEISAVVDWEEAGYGDPAGDVAYARMEYFLEGLPGAADRFLQVYKAETGWQLPNLAISELAASARPMTDPAGWFTRPQMETRYRQFIAAAKRALLGGG
;
A
#
# COMPACT_ATOMS: atom_id res chain seq x y z
N MET A 1 -16.92 -11.97 22.50
CA MET A 1 -17.02 -13.25 21.76
C MET A 1 -15.92 -13.18 20.70
N THR A 2 -14.82 -13.89 20.89
CA THR A 2 -13.71 -13.94 19.91
C THR A 2 -14.23 -14.60 18.64
N ASN A 3 -14.27 -13.83 17.55
CA ASN A 3 -14.79 -14.25 16.26
C ASN A 3 -14.07 -15.53 15.78
N SER A 4 -14.81 -16.64 15.66
CA SER A 4 -14.31 -17.91 15.13
C SER A 4 -13.83 -17.80 13.67
N THR A 5 -14.11 -16.68 13.00
CA THR A 5 -13.74 -16.37 11.61
C THR A 5 -12.26 -15.94 11.46
N SER A 6 -11.60 -15.50 12.51
CA SER A 6 -10.22 -15.01 12.43
C SER A 6 -9.16 -16.12 12.36
N GLN A 7 -9.45 -17.31 12.88
CA GLN A 7 -8.50 -18.44 12.87
C GLN A 7 -8.79 -19.41 11.73
N LEU A 8 -7.72 -19.99 11.15
CA LEU A 8 -7.83 -21.08 10.20
C LEU A 8 -8.34 -22.33 10.91
N SER A 9 -9.34 -22.98 10.34
CA SER A 9 -9.78 -24.30 10.83
C SER A 9 -8.73 -25.36 10.49
N LYS A 10 -8.76 -26.49 11.21
CA LYS A 10 -7.88 -27.62 10.91
C LYS A 10 -8.12 -28.16 9.50
N GLU A 11 -9.36 -28.19 9.08
CA GLU A 11 -9.78 -28.62 7.74
C GLU A 11 -9.20 -27.72 6.65
N THR A 12 -9.28 -26.40 6.85
CA THR A 12 -8.67 -25.39 5.95
C THR A 12 -7.16 -25.58 5.85
N ILE A 13 -6.47 -25.78 6.97
CA ILE A 13 -5.01 -25.98 6.97
C ILE A 13 -4.64 -27.25 6.19
N VAL A 14 -5.35 -28.37 6.43
CA VAL A 14 -5.12 -29.62 5.69
C VAL A 14 -5.31 -29.40 4.19
N ALA A 15 -6.38 -28.72 3.79
CA ALA A 15 -6.65 -28.42 2.39
C ALA A 15 -5.55 -27.56 1.75
N VAL A 16 -5.02 -26.55 2.47
CA VAL A 16 -3.87 -25.74 2.02
C VAL A 16 -2.63 -26.60 1.85
N LEU A 17 -2.33 -27.47 2.82
CA LEU A 17 -1.17 -28.36 2.74
C LEU A 17 -1.29 -29.34 1.55
N GLU A 18 -2.47 -29.90 1.30
CA GLU A 18 -2.73 -30.74 0.14
C GLU A 18 -2.54 -29.98 -1.18
N ALA A 19 -3.10 -28.77 -1.30
CA ALA A 19 -2.97 -27.94 -2.48
C ALA A 19 -1.51 -27.54 -2.77
N LEU A 20 -0.67 -27.45 -1.74
CA LEU A 20 0.76 -27.14 -1.85
C LEU A 20 1.65 -28.40 -1.98
N GLY A 21 1.06 -29.61 -2.08
CA GLY A 21 1.81 -30.86 -2.15
C GLY A 21 2.54 -31.24 -0.86
N GLN A 22 2.03 -30.78 0.30
CA GLN A 22 2.57 -31.02 1.64
C GLN A 22 1.60 -31.85 2.51
N ALA A 23 0.80 -32.71 1.90
CA ALA A 23 -0.19 -33.54 2.59
C ALA A 23 0.44 -34.36 3.74
N GLY A 24 -0.20 -34.32 4.90
CA GLY A 24 0.26 -35.06 6.08
C GLY A 24 1.45 -34.46 6.83
N ALA A 25 1.99 -33.31 6.40
CA ALA A 25 3.06 -32.63 7.12
C ALA A 25 2.57 -32.11 8.49
N ALA A 26 3.43 -32.18 9.50
CA ALA A 26 3.21 -31.49 10.78
C ALA A 26 3.31 -29.97 10.59
N TYR A 27 2.54 -29.21 11.36
CA TYR A 27 2.49 -27.77 11.22
C TYR A 27 2.24 -27.04 12.54
N GLY A 28 2.66 -25.77 12.58
CA GLY A 28 2.29 -24.79 13.60
C GLY A 28 1.60 -23.58 12.95
N VAL A 29 0.68 -22.93 13.66
CA VAL A 29 -0.03 -21.73 13.20
C VAL A 29 0.18 -20.61 14.20
N GLU A 30 0.57 -19.44 13.71
CA GLU A 30 0.76 -18.23 14.52
C GLU A 30 0.01 -17.06 13.85
N PRO A 31 -0.67 -16.18 14.61
CA PRO A 31 -1.20 -14.96 14.04
C PRO A 31 -0.05 -14.04 13.60
N LEU A 32 -0.20 -13.37 12.44
CA LEU A 32 0.71 -12.31 12.05
C LEU A 32 0.16 -10.98 12.57
N PRO A 33 0.93 -10.27 13.42
CA PRO A 33 0.56 -8.94 13.87
C PRO A 33 0.63 -7.93 12.71
N GLY A 34 -0.17 -6.86 12.77
CA GLY A 34 -0.12 -5.75 11.81
C GLY A 34 -1.10 -5.86 10.65
N SER A 35 -1.95 -6.88 10.59
CA SER A 35 -3.06 -6.94 9.63
C SER A 35 -4.29 -6.31 10.26
N TYR A 36 -4.61 -5.06 9.89
CA TYR A 36 -5.73 -4.31 10.46
C TYR A 36 -7.06 -4.60 9.77
N SER A 37 -7.06 -4.82 8.47
CA SER A 37 -8.26 -4.99 7.64
C SER A 37 -8.56 -6.44 7.28
N ASN A 38 -7.57 -7.34 7.35
CA ASN A 38 -7.65 -8.71 6.87
C ASN A 38 -7.12 -9.71 7.92
N PHE A 39 -7.36 -11.01 7.69
CA PHE A 39 -6.90 -12.06 8.58
C PHE A 39 -5.60 -12.68 8.02
N ALA A 40 -4.47 -12.42 8.63
CA ALA A 40 -3.19 -13.00 8.23
C ALA A 40 -2.64 -13.97 9.29
N GLN A 41 -2.22 -15.15 8.86
CA GLN A 41 -1.65 -16.16 9.72
C GLN A 41 -0.40 -16.78 9.09
N LEU A 42 0.63 -16.97 9.91
CA LEU A 42 1.84 -17.69 9.55
C LEU A 42 1.61 -19.18 9.79
N LEU A 43 1.82 -19.99 8.76
CA LEU A 43 1.82 -21.44 8.83
C LEU A 43 3.25 -21.94 8.68
N ARG A 44 3.75 -22.62 9.71
CA ARG A 44 5.06 -23.30 9.71
C ARG A 44 4.84 -24.77 9.39
N ILE A 45 5.44 -25.24 8.31
CA ILE A 45 5.32 -26.62 7.82
C ILE A 45 6.63 -27.32 8.10
N GLU A 46 6.59 -28.34 8.95
CA GLU A 46 7.74 -29.15 9.30
C GLU A 46 8.25 -29.95 8.10
N ARG A 47 9.56 -30.07 7.98
CA ARG A 47 10.25 -30.82 6.94
C ARG A 47 11.29 -31.73 7.56
N GLU A 48 11.26 -32.97 7.20
CA GLU A 48 12.25 -33.93 7.70
C GLU A 48 13.65 -33.57 7.18
N GLY A 49 14.58 -33.34 8.09
CA GLY A 49 15.98 -33.05 7.78
C GLY A 49 16.25 -31.67 7.15
N ALA A 50 15.28 -30.74 7.17
CA ALA A 50 15.43 -29.40 6.63
C ALA A 50 14.75 -28.35 7.52
N GLU A 51 15.07 -27.06 7.29
CA GLU A 51 14.37 -25.95 7.95
C GLU A 51 12.88 -25.95 7.59
N PRO A 52 12.00 -25.61 8.55
CA PRO A 52 10.56 -25.51 8.30
C PRO A 52 10.26 -24.53 7.16
N ARG A 53 9.33 -24.90 6.28
CA ARG A 53 8.79 -23.97 5.30
C ARG A 53 7.80 -23.04 5.99
N GLN A 54 7.88 -21.76 5.73
CA GLN A 54 6.98 -20.75 6.28
C GLN A 54 6.17 -20.12 5.17
N ILE A 55 4.84 -20.13 5.34
CA ILE A 55 3.91 -19.49 4.40
C ILE A 55 2.95 -18.59 5.16
N VAL A 56 2.43 -17.58 4.46
CA VAL A 56 1.39 -16.69 4.97
C VAL A 56 0.08 -17.02 4.27
N VAL A 57 -0.96 -17.27 5.07
CA VAL A 57 -2.33 -17.36 4.60
C VAL A 57 -3.03 -16.05 4.93
N ARG A 58 -3.40 -15.29 3.90
CA ARG A 58 -4.13 -14.03 4.03
C ARG A 58 -5.55 -14.23 3.50
N ARG A 59 -6.55 -13.94 4.34
CA ARG A 59 -7.97 -14.00 3.99
C ARG A 59 -8.57 -12.62 4.11
N TYR A 60 -9.33 -12.23 3.13
CA TYR A 60 -9.90 -10.88 3.06
C TYR A 60 -11.27 -10.85 3.69
N ASN A 61 -11.50 -9.85 4.53
CA ASN A 61 -12.83 -9.65 5.11
C ASN A 61 -13.76 -9.04 4.05
N PRO A 62 -14.84 -9.74 3.64
CA PRO A 62 -15.77 -9.22 2.64
C PRO A 62 -16.44 -7.90 3.00
N GLU A 63 -16.52 -7.57 4.31
CA GLU A 63 -17.06 -6.28 4.78
C GLU A 63 -16.17 -5.09 4.39
N ASN A 64 -14.89 -5.35 4.06
CA ASN A 64 -13.93 -4.34 3.65
C ASN A 64 -13.77 -4.25 2.11
N TYR A 65 -14.61 -4.92 1.35
CA TYR A 65 -14.58 -4.84 -0.11
C TYR A 65 -15.34 -3.61 -0.60
N GLU A 66 -14.67 -2.83 -1.43
CA GLU A 66 -15.37 -1.88 -2.27
C GLU A 66 -16.06 -2.60 -3.42
N ALA A 67 -17.27 -2.16 -3.79
CA ALA A 67 -18.03 -2.78 -4.85
C ALA A 67 -17.23 -2.75 -6.19
N GLY A 68 -16.93 -3.93 -6.72
CA GLY A 68 -16.27 -4.09 -8.00
C GLY A 68 -14.76 -4.29 -7.96
N HIS A 69 -14.12 -4.34 -6.77
CA HIS A 69 -12.70 -4.62 -6.65
C HIS A 69 -12.46 -6.00 -6.02
N ASP A 70 -11.81 -6.90 -6.76
CA ASP A 70 -11.41 -8.23 -6.32
C ASP A 70 -10.01 -8.16 -5.69
N LYS A 71 -9.95 -7.78 -4.39
CA LYS A 71 -8.70 -7.59 -3.65
C LYS A 71 -7.77 -8.82 -3.68
N PRO A 72 -8.24 -10.06 -3.45
CA PRO A 72 -7.38 -11.26 -3.56
C PRO A 72 -6.76 -11.43 -4.95
N ALA A 73 -7.56 -11.30 -6.01
CA ALA A 73 -7.06 -11.42 -7.37
C ALA A 73 -6.10 -10.28 -7.72
N CYS A 74 -6.41 -9.05 -7.31
CA CYS A 74 -5.53 -7.89 -7.48
C CYS A 74 -4.17 -8.14 -6.85
N GLU A 75 -4.11 -8.46 -5.55
CA GLU A 75 -2.85 -8.71 -4.86
C GLU A 75 -2.09 -9.88 -5.47
N TYR A 76 -2.75 -11.00 -5.74
CA TYR A 76 -2.10 -12.16 -6.33
C TYR A 76 -1.45 -11.87 -7.68
N GLN A 77 -2.15 -11.16 -8.57
CA GLN A 77 -1.63 -10.81 -9.90
C GLN A 77 -0.53 -9.74 -9.81
N ALA A 78 -0.67 -8.75 -8.93
CA ALA A 78 0.37 -7.76 -8.65
C ALA A 78 1.66 -8.44 -8.19
N LEU A 79 1.59 -9.34 -7.22
CA LEU A 79 2.73 -10.11 -6.73
C LEU A 79 3.41 -10.93 -7.83
N ARG A 80 2.63 -11.57 -8.70
CA ARG A 80 3.17 -12.32 -9.85
C ARG A 80 3.92 -11.42 -10.83
N LEU A 81 3.30 -10.30 -11.20
CA LEU A 81 3.86 -9.33 -12.15
C LEU A 81 5.17 -8.73 -11.60
N LEU A 82 5.14 -8.24 -10.37
CA LEU A 82 6.29 -7.60 -9.72
C LEU A 82 7.46 -8.57 -9.54
N ARG A 83 7.17 -9.80 -9.12
CA ARG A 83 8.19 -10.85 -8.99
C ARG A 83 8.86 -11.16 -10.32
N ALA A 84 8.08 -11.25 -11.42
CA ALA A 84 8.63 -11.47 -12.76
C ALA A 84 9.60 -10.36 -13.20
N HIS A 85 9.46 -9.16 -12.64
CA HIS A 85 10.33 -8.00 -12.89
C HIS A 85 11.39 -7.77 -11.79
N GLY A 86 11.58 -8.73 -10.89
CA GLY A 86 12.63 -8.69 -9.86
C GLY A 86 12.38 -7.68 -8.74
N ILE A 87 11.14 -7.26 -8.53
CA ILE A 87 10.76 -6.47 -7.35
C ILE A 87 10.63 -7.43 -6.16
N PRO A 88 11.23 -7.10 -5.00
CA PRO A 88 11.12 -7.93 -3.81
C PRO A 88 9.70 -7.84 -3.24
N VAL A 89 8.95 -8.92 -3.41
CA VAL A 89 7.58 -9.10 -2.91
C VAL A 89 7.42 -10.54 -2.40
N PRO A 90 6.46 -10.83 -1.51
CA PRO A 90 6.17 -12.20 -1.11
C PRO A 90 5.81 -13.07 -2.34
N PRO A 91 6.51 -14.22 -2.56
CA PRO A 91 6.18 -15.10 -3.66
C PRO A 91 4.74 -15.66 -3.54
N PRO A 92 3.83 -15.38 -4.48
CA PRO A 92 2.47 -15.90 -4.44
C PRO A 92 2.48 -17.39 -4.78
N LEU A 93 1.74 -18.18 -4.00
CA LEU A 93 1.64 -19.64 -4.14
C LEU A 93 0.28 -20.09 -4.62
N LEU A 94 -0.80 -19.49 -4.07
CA LEU A 94 -2.17 -19.90 -4.34
C LEU A 94 -3.09 -18.68 -4.26
N LEU A 95 -4.07 -18.62 -5.16
CA LEU A 95 -5.22 -17.73 -5.13
C LEU A 95 -6.48 -18.56 -4.89
N ASP A 96 -7.27 -18.18 -3.90
CA ASP A 96 -8.62 -18.70 -3.62
C ASP A 96 -9.61 -17.53 -3.73
N ALA A 97 -10.00 -17.21 -4.96
CA ALA A 97 -10.79 -16.02 -5.26
C ALA A 97 -12.23 -16.07 -4.70
N ASP A 98 -12.79 -17.26 -4.57
CA ASP A 98 -14.16 -17.49 -4.08
C ASP A 98 -14.24 -17.94 -2.62
N GLY A 99 -13.10 -18.24 -1.99
CA GLY A 99 -13.04 -18.70 -0.60
C GLY A 99 -13.40 -20.17 -0.41
N GLY A 100 -13.45 -20.95 -1.49
CA GLY A 100 -13.82 -22.37 -1.42
C GLY A 100 -12.80 -23.22 -0.67
N LEU A 101 -11.53 -22.85 -0.67
CA LEU A 101 -10.45 -23.52 0.04
C LEU A 101 -10.18 -22.92 1.42
N LEU A 102 -10.08 -21.59 1.50
CA LEU A 102 -9.67 -20.85 2.70
C LEU A 102 -10.83 -20.47 3.63
N GLY A 103 -12.08 -20.74 3.19
CA GLY A 103 -13.31 -20.34 3.90
C GLY A 103 -13.70 -18.87 3.74
N LEU A 104 -12.81 -18.07 3.21
CA LEU A 104 -12.99 -16.68 2.75
C LEU A 104 -12.05 -16.48 1.55
N PRO A 105 -12.38 -15.56 0.62
CA PRO A 105 -11.47 -15.20 -0.45
C PRO A 105 -10.08 -14.85 0.10
N GLY A 106 -9.02 -15.32 -0.56
CA GLY A 106 -7.68 -15.11 -0.02
C GLY A 106 -6.55 -15.56 -0.90
N ILE A 107 -5.34 -15.37 -0.41
CA ILE A 107 -4.11 -15.80 -1.06
C ILE A 107 -3.19 -16.53 -0.08
N VAL A 108 -2.32 -17.36 -0.62
CA VAL A 108 -1.20 -17.95 0.11
C VAL A 108 0.09 -17.49 -0.54
N THR A 109 1.04 -17.02 0.28
CA THR A 109 2.37 -16.59 -0.16
C THR A 109 3.46 -17.29 0.63
N GLU A 110 4.70 -17.30 0.12
CA GLU A 110 5.86 -17.56 0.98
C GLU A 110 5.99 -16.46 2.03
N PHE A 111 6.43 -16.83 3.21
CA PHE A 111 6.84 -15.85 4.21
C PHE A 111 8.16 -15.20 3.80
N VAL A 112 8.25 -13.88 3.89
CA VAL A 112 9.49 -13.13 3.68
C VAL A 112 9.96 -12.60 5.02
N PRO A 113 11.19 -12.93 5.46
CA PRO A 113 11.74 -12.38 6.69
C PRO A 113 12.01 -10.88 6.54
N GLY A 114 11.72 -10.15 7.60
CA GLY A 114 11.88 -8.70 7.64
C GLY A 114 11.00 -8.08 8.72
N ARG A 115 11.19 -6.80 8.93
CA ARG A 115 10.37 -6.03 9.87
C ARG A 115 10.04 -4.67 9.29
N GLN A 116 8.89 -4.15 9.61
CA GLN A 116 8.59 -2.73 9.47
C GLN A 116 9.55 -1.95 10.39
N ILE A 117 10.02 -0.81 9.92
CA ILE A 117 10.85 0.08 10.73
C ILE A 117 10.05 1.35 10.96
N GLU A 118 9.68 1.55 12.21
CA GLU A 118 9.11 2.83 12.62
C GLU A 118 10.18 3.93 12.55
N PRO A 119 9.77 5.19 12.32
CA PRO A 119 10.69 6.29 12.22
C PRO A 119 11.65 6.33 13.42
N PRO A 120 12.97 6.24 13.20
CA PRO A 120 13.95 6.46 14.27
C PRO A 120 13.99 7.94 14.61
N THR A 121 14.42 8.22 15.80
CA THR A 121 14.67 9.61 16.25
C THR A 121 15.83 10.28 15.52
N GLU A 122 16.64 9.50 14.78
CA GLU A 122 17.84 9.99 14.06
C GLU A 122 17.49 10.37 12.61
N ALA A 123 17.43 11.66 12.33
CA ALA A 123 17.08 12.22 11.02
C ALA A 123 17.99 11.72 9.87
N ALA A 124 19.29 11.49 10.13
CA ALA A 124 20.25 11.03 9.11
C ALA A 124 19.93 9.64 8.54
N ARG A 125 19.47 8.71 9.39
CA ARG A 125 19.10 7.37 8.95
C ARG A 125 17.89 7.40 8.04
N TRP A 126 16.88 8.23 8.36
CA TRP A 126 15.68 8.37 7.54
C TRP A 126 15.96 8.99 6.18
N GLY A 127 16.95 9.89 6.07
CA GLY A 127 17.38 10.39 4.77
C GLY A 127 17.89 9.28 3.85
N GLN A 128 18.62 8.30 4.39
CA GLN A 128 19.09 7.14 3.64
C GLN A 128 17.96 6.16 3.32
N MET A 129 17.11 5.84 4.29
CA MET A 129 15.97 4.95 4.11
C MET A 129 14.97 5.51 3.09
N ALA A 130 14.64 6.80 3.17
CA ALA A 130 13.79 7.47 2.20
C ALA A 130 14.38 7.41 0.78
N ALA A 131 15.71 7.54 0.64
CA ALA A 131 16.36 7.37 -0.65
C ALA A 131 16.24 5.94 -1.20
N THR A 132 16.35 4.93 -0.33
CA THR A 132 16.17 3.51 -0.71
C THR A 132 14.73 3.22 -1.09
N ASN A 133 13.75 3.74 -0.32
CA ASN A 133 12.32 3.64 -0.63
C ASN A 133 11.98 4.31 -1.97
N ALA A 134 12.57 5.48 -2.25
CA ALA A 134 12.37 6.19 -3.51
C ALA A 134 12.88 5.39 -4.72
N ARG A 135 14.05 4.74 -4.61
CA ARG A 135 14.57 3.85 -5.65
C ARG A 135 13.66 2.64 -5.86
N MET A 136 13.14 2.08 -4.76
CA MET A 136 12.22 0.95 -4.86
C MET A 136 10.93 1.37 -5.56
N LEU A 137 10.31 2.50 -5.19
CA LEU A 137 9.13 3.01 -5.86
C LEU A 137 9.38 3.31 -7.33
N ALA A 138 10.52 3.89 -7.67
CA ALA A 138 10.91 4.13 -9.06
C ALA A 138 10.95 2.83 -9.88
N ARG A 139 11.48 1.74 -9.32
CA ARG A 139 11.48 0.41 -9.95
C ARG A 139 10.07 -0.16 -10.10
N ILE A 140 9.23 -0.01 -9.08
CA ILE A 140 7.82 -0.43 -9.11
C ILE A 140 7.11 0.28 -10.26
N HIS A 141 7.18 1.60 -10.34
CA HIS A 141 6.53 2.41 -11.37
C HIS A 141 7.08 2.16 -12.79
N GLN A 142 8.29 1.64 -12.91
CA GLN A 142 8.89 1.23 -14.19
C GLN A 142 8.49 -0.20 -14.60
N THR A 143 7.75 -0.94 -13.77
CA THR A 143 7.24 -2.26 -14.14
C THR A 143 6.25 -2.12 -15.32
N PRO A 144 6.48 -2.81 -16.44
CA PRO A 144 5.57 -2.75 -17.57
C PRO A 144 4.19 -3.33 -17.23
N ILE A 145 3.14 -2.69 -17.72
CA ILE A 145 1.75 -3.14 -17.60
C ILE A 145 1.24 -3.45 -19.01
N SER A 146 0.67 -4.64 -19.18
CA SER A 146 -0.03 -5.02 -20.40
C SER A 146 -1.53 -4.82 -20.29
N ASP A 147 -2.26 -4.87 -21.39
CA ASP A 147 -3.72 -4.82 -21.37
C ASP A 147 -4.34 -6.05 -20.68
N ALA A 148 -3.60 -7.15 -20.57
CA ALA A 148 -4.03 -8.34 -19.84
C ALA A 148 -3.92 -8.18 -18.30
N ASP A 149 -3.09 -7.24 -17.82
CA ASP A 149 -2.92 -6.98 -16.38
C ASP A 149 -3.99 -6.02 -15.84
N LYS A 150 -4.43 -5.05 -16.68
CA LYS A 150 -5.37 -3.99 -16.27
C LYS A 150 -6.68 -4.49 -15.63
N PRO A 151 -7.31 -5.61 -16.07
CA PRO A 151 -8.53 -6.09 -15.43
C PRO A 151 -8.40 -6.46 -13.95
N PHE A 152 -7.18 -6.71 -13.47
CA PHE A 152 -6.90 -7.05 -12.07
C PHE A 152 -6.42 -5.85 -11.25
N LEU A 153 -6.09 -4.74 -11.90
CA LEU A 153 -5.52 -3.55 -11.29
C LEU A 153 -6.56 -2.44 -11.19
N MET A 154 -6.49 -1.66 -10.14
CA MET A 154 -7.30 -0.45 -10.01
C MET A 154 -6.87 0.60 -11.03
N ASN A 155 -7.83 1.34 -11.58
CA ASN A 155 -7.50 2.54 -12.33
C ASN A 155 -7.34 3.71 -11.37
N ASP A 156 -6.13 3.94 -10.89
CA ASP A 156 -5.83 4.94 -9.87
C ASP A 156 -6.12 6.38 -10.33
N ASP A 157 -6.07 6.67 -11.63
CA ASP A 157 -6.49 7.99 -12.15
C ASP A 157 -7.97 8.27 -11.87
N VAL A 158 -8.78 7.23 -11.67
CA VAL A 158 -10.20 7.34 -11.30
C VAL A 158 -10.37 7.31 -9.78
N GLU A 159 -9.57 6.50 -9.08
CA GLU A 159 -9.77 6.18 -7.66
C GLU A 159 -9.06 7.15 -6.70
N VAL A 160 -7.93 7.76 -7.08
CA VAL A 160 -7.15 8.65 -6.18
C VAL A 160 -7.96 9.84 -5.65
N ALA A 161 -8.90 10.36 -6.44
CA ALA A 161 -9.79 11.44 -6.02
C ALA A 161 -11.21 10.96 -5.76
N TRP A 162 -11.36 9.80 -5.15
CA TRP A 162 -12.64 9.14 -4.85
C TRP A 162 -13.68 10.04 -4.17
N PHE A 163 -13.24 11.03 -3.38
CA PHE A 163 -14.11 11.96 -2.65
C PHE A 163 -14.74 13.06 -3.53
N ILE A 164 -14.30 13.24 -4.78
CA ILE A 164 -14.90 14.23 -5.70
C ILE A 164 -15.88 13.62 -6.72
N LYS A 165 -15.89 12.29 -6.88
CA LYS A 165 -16.62 11.61 -7.95
C LYS A 165 -18.13 11.88 -7.96
N ASP A 166 -18.74 12.06 -6.79
CA ASP A 166 -20.19 12.28 -6.65
C ASP A 166 -20.59 13.76 -6.76
N GLY A 167 -19.63 14.67 -6.95
CA GLY A 167 -19.87 16.11 -7.07
C GLY A 167 -20.35 16.80 -5.78
N ASN A 168 -20.33 16.08 -4.65
CA ASN A 168 -20.73 16.59 -3.34
C ASN A 168 -19.55 16.51 -2.37
N ILE A 169 -19.43 17.50 -1.48
CA ILE A 169 -18.43 17.47 -0.42
C ILE A 169 -18.87 16.45 0.64
N PRO A 170 -18.06 15.41 0.93
CA PRO A 170 -18.37 14.45 1.99
C PRO A 170 -18.42 15.10 3.39
N ASP A 171 -19.24 14.56 4.28
CA ASP A 171 -19.41 15.15 5.62
C ASP A 171 -18.12 15.20 6.42
N TYR A 172 -17.29 14.13 6.38
CA TYR A 172 -15.98 14.13 7.07
C TYR A 172 -15.02 15.24 6.55
N MET A 173 -15.16 15.68 5.29
CA MET A 173 -14.39 16.82 4.77
C MET A 173 -14.99 18.17 5.21
N ARG A 174 -16.31 18.27 5.40
CA ARG A 174 -16.94 19.48 5.96
C ARG A 174 -16.58 19.69 7.43
N GLU A 175 -16.34 18.62 8.15
CA GLU A 175 -15.94 18.66 9.55
C GLU A 175 -14.46 19.01 9.74
N ASP A 176 -13.64 18.84 8.70
CA ASP A 176 -12.22 19.19 8.72
C ASP A 176 -11.96 20.64 8.32
N ALA A 177 -11.02 21.31 9.00
CA ALA A 177 -10.72 22.73 8.79
C ALA A 177 -10.25 23.07 7.36
N ASP A 178 -9.62 22.13 6.65
CA ASP A 178 -9.10 22.30 5.29
C ASP A 178 -9.92 21.52 4.24
N GLY A 179 -10.87 20.70 4.65
CA GLY A 179 -11.53 19.72 3.80
C GLY A 179 -12.31 20.33 2.65
N GLU A 180 -13.14 21.35 2.88
CA GLU A 180 -13.86 22.02 1.81
C GLU A 180 -12.90 22.69 0.80
N MET A 181 -11.83 23.31 1.27
CA MET A 181 -10.81 23.93 0.42
C MET A 181 -10.12 22.87 -0.44
N ILE A 182 -9.74 21.73 0.13
CA ILE A 182 -9.12 20.63 -0.61
C ILE A 182 -10.10 20.08 -1.65
N TRP A 183 -11.35 19.84 -1.26
CA TRP A 183 -12.37 19.35 -2.19
C TRP A 183 -12.50 20.25 -3.41
N HIS A 184 -12.65 21.57 -3.22
CA HIS A 184 -12.76 22.51 -4.31
C HIS A 184 -11.51 22.53 -5.20
N LEU A 185 -10.31 22.60 -4.62
CA LEU A 185 -9.07 22.62 -5.39
C LEU A 185 -8.89 21.33 -6.21
N VAL A 186 -9.15 20.18 -5.60
CA VAL A 186 -9.03 18.89 -6.31
C VAL A 186 -10.10 18.79 -7.40
N ASN A 187 -11.37 19.08 -7.11
CA ASN A 187 -12.44 19.06 -8.09
C ASN A 187 -12.17 19.96 -9.30
N ASP A 188 -11.64 21.16 -9.07
CA ASP A 188 -11.40 22.14 -10.15
C ASP A 188 -10.18 21.80 -11.02
N HIS A 189 -9.18 21.10 -10.47
CA HIS A 189 -7.89 20.87 -11.13
C HIS A 189 -7.70 19.42 -11.59
N TRP A 190 -8.40 18.44 -11.02
CA TRP A 190 -8.14 17.01 -11.25
C TRP A 190 -8.20 16.63 -12.73
N GLN A 191 -9.22 17.10 -13.44
CA GLN A 191 -9.40 16.81 -14.86
C GLN A 191 -8.43 17.55 -15.79
N ARG A 192 -7.67 18.50 -15.25
CA ARG A 192 -6.66 19.28 -15.99
C ARG A 192 -5.26 18.77 -15.83
N ARG A 193 -5.08 17.63 -15.12
CA ARG A 193 -3.77 17.02 -14.89
C ARG A 193 -3.12 16.64 -16.22
N GLN A 194 -1.78 16.75 -16.24
CA GLN A 194 -0.96 16.34 -17.37
C GLN A 194 -0.55 14.88 -17.17
N LEU A 195 -1.32 13.95 -17.74
CA LEU A 195 -1.05 12.51 -17.60
C LEU A 195 0.04 12.07 -18.56
N ALA A 196 1.15 11.56 -18.04
CA ALA A 196 2.29 11.06 -18.81
C ALA A 196 2.14 9.60 -19.27
N GLY A 197 0.93 9.05 -19.19
CA GLY A 197 0.60 7.64 -19.39
C GLY A 197 0.65 6.84 -18.09
N PRO A 198 -0.15 5.76 -18.01
CA PRO A 198 -0.32 5.00 -16.79
C PRO A 198 0.97 4.26 -16.41
N ARG A 199 1.29 4.29 -15.12
CA ARG A 199 2.38 3.54 -14.49
C ARG A 199 1.79 2.57 -13.49
N PHE A 200 2.46 1.44 -13.28
CA PHE A 200 2.10 0.53 -12.21
C PHE A 200 2.21 1.25 -10.87
N GLN A 201 1.25 1.07 -9.97
CA GLN A 201 1.19 1.76 -8.69
C GLN A 201 0.89 0.81 -7.54
N HIS A 202 1.36 1.20 -6.37
CA HIS A 202 1.02 0.54 -5.10
C HIS A 202 -0.31 1.05 -4.55
N THR A 203 -0.58 2.35 -4.71
CA THR A 203 -1.70 3.14 -4.17
C THR A 203 -1.67 3.37 -2.65
N ASP A 204 -0.92 2.55 -1.91
CA ASP A 204 -0.71 2.66 -0.46
C ASP A 204 0.78 2.55 -0.11
N TYR A 205 1.67 3.28 -0.83
CA TYR A 205 3.11 3.20 -0.65
C TYR A 205 3.62 4.07 0.51
N TRP A 206 3.86 3.45 1.65
CA TRP A 206 4.43 4.09 2.84
C TRP A 206 5.37 3.14 3.57
N SER A 207 6.10 3.65 4.58
CA SER A 207 7.11 2.86 5.30
C SER A 207 6.55 1.65 6.06
N GLY A 208 5.26 1.65 6.41
CA GLY A 208 4.59 0.51 7.03
C GLY A 208 4.40 -0.69 6.10
N ASN A 209 4.41 -0.46 4.77
CA ASN A 209 4.28 -1.53 3.78
C ASN A 209 5.64 -1.99 3.23
N ILE A 210 6.75 -1.62 3.90
CA ILE A 210 8.10 -1.98 3.51
C ILE A 210 8.76 -2.80 4.61
N LEU A 211 9.16 -4.03 4.26
CA LEU A 211 9.90 -4.91 5.17
C LEU A 211 11.40 -4.75 4.96
N TRP A 212 12.12 -4.63 6.06
CA TRP A 212 13.56 -4.46 6.08
C TRP A 212 14.26 -5.66 6.74
N LEU A 213 15.32 -6.12 6.10
CA LEU A 213 16.28 -7.09 6.66
C LEU A 213 17.66 -6.43 6.71
N GLY A 214 18.06 -5.98 7.88
CA GLY A 214 19.22 -5.08 8.00
C GLY A 214 18.93 -3.71 7.37
N ASP A 215 19.78 -3.31 6.43
CA ASP A 215 19.64 -2.04 5.69
C ASP A 215 19.05 -2.21 4.28
N GLU A 216 18.56 -3.41 3.95
CA GLU A 216 17.99 -3.72 2.65
C GLU A 216 16.48 -3.96 2.74
N ILE A 217 15.75 -3.60 1.69
CA ILE A 217 14.33 -3.93 1.56
C ILE A 217 14.21 -5.42 1.22
N SER A 218 13.62 -6.20 2.11
CA SER A 218 13.36 -7.62 1.89
C SER A 218 12.06 -7.87 1.13
N ALA A 219 11.04 -7.04 1.34
CA ALA A 219 9.81 -7.05 0.55
C ALA A 219 9.05 -5.73 0.65
N VAL A 220 8.26 -5.45 -0.38
CA VAL A 220 7.11 -4.53 -0.33
C VAL A 220 5.85 -5.39 -0.28
N VAL A 221 4.94 -5.07 0.64
CA VAL A 221 3.75 -5.86 0.96
C VAL A 221 2.48 -5.02 0.83
N ASP A 222 1.33 -5.66 0.94
CA ASP A 222 0.00 -5.02 0.93
C ASP A 222 -0.41 -4.45 -0.44
N TRP A 223 -0.49 -5.36 -1.43
CA TRP A 223 -0.78 -5.05 -2.83
C TRP A 223 -2.27 -5.20 -3.19
N GLU A 224 -3.16 -5.24 -2.21
CA GLU A 224 -4.58 -5.48 -2.42
C GLU A 224 -5.31 -4.38 -3.20
N GLU A 225 -4.69 -3.21 -3.28
CA GLU A 225 -5.18 -2.04 -4.03
C GLU A 225 -4.23 -1.65 -5.17
N ALA A 226 -3.34 -2.56 -5.58
CA ALA A 226 -2.42 -2.28 -6.68
C ALA A 226 -3.15 -1.76 -7.92
N GLY A 227 -2.59 -0.74 -8.54
CA GLY A 227 -3.26 -0.02 -9.61
C GLY A 227 -2.34 0.40 -10.74
N TYR A 228 -2.88 1.23 -11.61
CA TYR A 228 -2.15 1.92 -12.66
C TYR A 228 -2.70 3.33 -12.85
N GLY A 229 -1.82 4.30 -13.00
CA GLY A 229 -2.22 5.70 -13.14
C GLY A 229 -1.05 6.67 -13.11
N ASP A 230 -1.30 7.87 -12.58
CA ASP A 230 -0.29 8.91 -12.42
C ASP A 230 0.65 8.60 -11.25
N PRO A 231 1.95 8.43 -11.48
CA PRO A 231 2.91 8.10 -10.42
C PRO A 231 2.99 9.16 -9.31
N ALA A 232 2.45 10.34 -9.53
CA ALA A 232 2.38 11.38 -8.50
C ALA A 232 1.53 10.98 -7.28
N GLY A 233 0.57 10.05 -7.43
CA GLY A 233 -0.26 9.54 -6.34
C GLY A 233 0.56 8.88 -5.23
N ASP A 234 1.30 7.83 -5.56
CA ASP A 234 2.16 7.12 -4.61
C ASP A 234 3.26 8.02 -4.03
N VAL A 235 3.85 8.90 -4.85
CA VAL A 235 4.87 9.84 -4.39
C VAL A 235 4.29 10.83 -3.38
N ALA A 236 3.09 11.34 -3.64
CA ALA A 236 2.39 12.26 -2.75
C ALA A 236 2.07 11.60 -1.40
N TYR A 237 1.55 10.39 -1.45
CA TYR A 237 1.20 9.64 -0.25
C TYR A 237 2.42 9.34 0.62
N ALA A 238 3.49 8.78 0.03
CA ALA A 238 4.73 8.53 0.76
C ALA A 238 5.33 9.81 1.39
N ARG A 239 5.26 10.94 0.69
CA ARG A 239 5.74 12.23 1.21
C ARG A 239 4.90 12.73 2.37
N MET A 240 3.58 12.60 2.29
CA MET A 240 2.67 12.95 3.38
C MET A 240 3.02 12.16 4.65
N GLU A 241 3.23 10.86 4.53
CA GLU A 241 3.62 10.00 5.65
C GLU A 241 4.93 10.48 6.31
N TYR A 242 5.97 10.79 5.54
CA TYR A 242 7.20 11.36 6.12
C TYR A 242 6.96 12.70 6.82
N PHE A 243 6.08 13.56 6.30
CA PHE A 243 5.72 14.81 6.96
C PHE A 243 5.02 14.60 8.29
N LEU A 244 4.04 13.71 8.33
CA LEU A 244 3.32 13.34 9.57
C LEU A 244 4.28 12.82 10.64
N GLU A 245 5.27 12.05 10.24
CA GLU A 245 6.32 11.53 11.11
C GLU A 245 7.35 12.59 11.58
N GLY A 246 7.24 13.83 11.09
CA GLY A 246 8.17 14.91 11.42
C GLY A 246 9.50 14.83 10.69
N LEU A 247 9.51 14.24 9.52
CA LEU A 247 10.68 13.99 8.67
C LEU A 247 10.58 14.72 7.32
N PRO A 248 10.36 16.06 7.28
CA PRO A 248 10.23 16.78 6.00
C PRO A 248 11.49 16.66 5.14
N GLY A 249 12.67 16.59 5.74
CA GLY A 249 13.91 16.34 5.00
C GLY A 249 13.97 14.96 4.33
N ALA A 250 13.35 13.93 4.92
CA ALA A 250 13.21 12.62 4.31
C ALA A 250 12.22 12.67 3.13
N ALA A 251 11.11 13.39 3.27
CA ALA A 251 10.15 13.62 2.19
C ALA A 251 10.80 14.31 0.97
N ASP A 252 11.63 15.33 1.21
CA ASP A 252 12.34 16.03 0.15
C ASP A 252 13.42 15.15 -0.49
N ARG A 253 14.15 14.39 0.32
CA ARG A 253 15.15 13.42 -0.17
C ARG A 253 14.50 12.32 -1.01
N PHE A 254 13.36 11.81 -0.58
CA PHE A 254 12.56 10.83 -1.33
C PHE A 254 12.23 11.36 -2.73
N LEU A 255 11.63 12.55 -2.81
CA LEU A 255 11.26 13.18 -4.08
C LEU A 255 12.48 13.41 -4.99
N GLN A 256 13.58 13.93 -4.42
CA GLN A 256 14.81 14.18 -5.17
C GLN A 256 15.34 12.89 -5.81
N VAL A 257 15.44 11.82 -5.02
CA VAL A 257 15.96 10.54 -5.50
C VAL A 257 15.02 9.92 -6.51
N TYR A 258 13.70 9.91 -6.24
CA TYR A 258 12.71 9.39 -7.17
C TYR A 258 12.79 10.07 -8.55
N LYS A 259 12.87 11.40 -8.59
CA LYS A 259 13.03 12.15 -9.85
C LYS A 259 14.36 11.85 -10.55
N ALA A 260 15.43 11.66 -9.80
CA ALA A 260 16.73 11.30 -10.36
C ALA A 260 16.72 9.90 -11.00
N GLU A 261 16.08 8.91 -10.35
CA GLU A 261 16.00 7.53 -10.84
C GLU A 261 15.06 7.37 -12.04
N THR A 262 13.97 8.13 -12.08
CA THR A 262 12.98 8.03 -13.16
C THR A 262 13.19 9.01 -14.30
N GLY A 263 13.79 10.16 -14.05
CA GLY A 263 13.84 11.29 -14.97
C GLY A 263 12.50 12.05 -15.10
N TRP A 264 11.47 11.70 -14.33
CA TRP A 264 10.13 12.28 -14.47
C TRP A 264 9.96 13.54 -13.64
N GLN A 265 9.21 14.53 -14.18
CA GLN A 265 9.01 15.83 -13.55
C GLN A 265 7.89 15.88 -12.53
N LEU A 266 6.88 15.01 -12.61
CA LEU A 266 5.69 14.97 -11.76
C LEU A 266 4.94 16.32 -11.72
N PRO A 267 4.38 16.77 -12.84
CA PRO A 267 3.67 18.06 -12.89
C PRO A 267 2.42 18.09 -12.00
N ASN A 268 1.87 16.92 -11.70
CA ASN A 268 0.65 16.77 -10.90
C ASN A 268 0.93 16.55 -9.39
N LEU A 269 2.19 16.68 -8.92
CA LEU A 269 2.52 16.34 -7.53
C LEU A 269 1.71 17.15 -6.52
N ALA A 270 1.59 18.46 -6.72
CA ALA A 270 0.89 19.32 -5.76
C ALA A 270 -0.61 18.98 -5.62
N ILE A 271 -1.29 18.68 -6.74
CA ILE A 271 -2.69 18.27 -6.69
C ILE A 271 -2.85 16.86 -6.08
N SER A 272 -1.90 15.95 -6.34
CA SER A 272 -1.87 14.62 -5.74
C SER A 272 -1.59 14.68 -4.23
N GLU A 273 -0.74 15.60 -3.77
CA GLU A 273 -0.51 15.84 -2.33
C GLU A 273 -1.78 16.35 -1.62
N LEU A 274 -2.56 17.22 -2.28
CA LEU A 274 -3.88 17.63 -1.76
C LEU A 274 -4.87 16.46 -1.75
N ALA A 275 -4.91 15.66 -2.80
CA ALA A 275 -5.78 14.48 -2.85
C ALA A 275 -5.42 13.45 -1.77
N ALA A 276 -4.14 13.14 -1.59
CA ALA A 276 -3.66 12.26 -0.52
C ALA A 276 -4.06 12.77 0.88
N SER A 277 -4.10 14.09 1.06
CA SER A 277 -4.49 14.71 2.33
C SER A 277 -5.97 14.48 2.72
N ALA A 278 -6.82 13.96 1.83
CA ALA A 278 -8.18 13.56 2.20
C ALA A 278 -8.23 12.28 3.06
N ARG A 279 -7.21 11.43 3.00
CA ARG A 279 -7.19 10.14 3.74
C ARG A 279 -7.25 10.33 5.25
N PRO A 280 -6.42 11.16 5.91
CA PRO A 280 -6.50 11.37 7.36
C PRO A 280 -7.82 11.94 7.85
N MET A 281 -8.61 12.60 6.99
CA MET A 281 -9.91 13.17 7.37
C MET A 281 -10.97 12.09 7.62
N THR A 282 -10.82 10.89 7.07
CA THR A 282 -11.78 9.79 7.25
C THR A 282 -11.73 9.18 8.64
N ASP A 283 -10.56 9.17 9.29
CA ASP A 283 -10.34 8.71 10.67
C ASP A 283 -9.21 9.50 11.34
N PRO A 284 -9.43 10.78 11.71
CA PRO A 284 -8.39 11.60 12.31
C PRO A 284 -7.77 11.01 13.58
N ALA A 285 -8.54 10.26 14.37
CA ALA A 285 -8.05 9.65 15.60
C ALA A 285 -7.07 8.50 15.33
N GLY A 286 -7.32 7.70 14.30
CA GLY A 286 -6.42 6.65 13.86
C GLY A 286 -5.13 7.18 13.24
N TRP A 287 -5.20 8.33 12.56
CA TRP A 287 -4.04 8.94 11.91
C TRP A 287 -3.17 9.79 12.84
N PHE A 288 -3.76 10.64 13.68
CA PHE A 288 -3.00 11.58 14.52
C PHE A 288 -2.72 10.98 15.91
N THR A 289 -2.05 9.83 15.93
CA THR A 289 -1.78 9.06 17.15
C THR A 289 -0.68 9.64 18.04
N ARG A 290 0.11 10.59 17.53
CA ARG A 290 1.25 11.21 18.23
C ARG A 290 1.16 12.74 18.25
N PRO A 291 1.73 13.40 19.28
CA PRO A 291 1.76 14.86 19.34
C PRO A 291 2.35 15.49 18.07
N GLN A 292 1.78 16.62 17.67
CA GLN A 292 2.20 17.41 16.51
C GLN A 292 1.91 16.80 15.11
N MET A 293 1.40 15.58 14.99
CA MET A 293 1.08 15.01 13.68
C MET A 293 0.04 15.86 12.94
N GLU A 294 -1.02 16.28 13.60
CA GLU A 294 -2.02 17.16 13.00
C GLU A 294 -1.42 18.51 12.57
N THR A 295 -0.58 19.13 13.40
CA THR A 295 0.10 20.37 13.02
C THR A 295 0.95 20.21 11.75
N ARG A 296 1.70 19.10 11.65
CA ARG A 296 2.51 18.78 10.46
C ARG A 296 1.66 18.52 9.25
N TYR A 297 0.55 17.81 9.43
CA TYR A 297 -0.44 17.58 8.39
C TYR A 297 -0.97 18.91 7.81
N ARG A 298 -1.36 19.87 8.66
CA ARG A 298 -1.77 21.21 8.20
C ARG A 298 -0.65 21.94 7.46
N GLN A 299 0.60 21.79 7.88
CA GLN A 299 1.75 22.35 7.19
C GLN A 299 1.97 21.72 5.81
N PHE A 300 1.78 20.41 5.68
CA PHE A 300 1.83 19.69 4.41
C PHE A 300 0.77 20.21 3.43
N ILE A 301 -0.49 20.28 3.86
CA ILE A 301 -1.60 20.86 3.07
C ILE A 301 -1.26 22.28 2.60
N ALA A 302 -0.80 23.12 3.51
CA ALA A 302 -0.44 24.51 3.18
C ALA A 302 0.70 24.59 2.15
N ALA A 303 1.67 23.68 2.21
CA ALA A 303 2.75 23.61 1.23
C ALA A 303 2.25 23.15 -0.15
N ALA A 304 1.45 22.09 -0.21
CA ALA A 304 0.83 21.59 -1.43
C ALA A 304 -0.07 22.65 -2.11
N LYS A 305 -0.89 23.34 -1.32
CA LYS A 305 -1.72 24.45 -1.80
C LYS A 305 -0.89 25.57 -2.44
N ARG A 306 0.19 26.01 -1.75
CA ARG A 306 1.07 27.05 -2.30
C ARG A 306 1.73 26.60 -3.61
N ALA A 307 2.18 25.35 -3.68
CA ALA A 307 2.79 24.81 -4.89
C ALA A 307 1.80 24.73 -6.06
N LEU A 308 0.54 24.34 -5.80
CA LEU A 308 -0.51 24.29 -6.81
C LEU A 308 -0.87 25.69 -7.35
N LEU A 309 -1.04 26.68 -6.47
CA LEU A 309 -1.49 28.01 -6.85
C LEU A 309 -0.34 28.96 -7.28
N GLY A 310 0.90 28.68 -6.89
CA GLY A 310 2.09 29.46 -7.22
C GLY A 310 2.84 28.98 -8.46
N GLY A 311 2.44 27.88 -9.07
CA GLY A 311 3.04 27.29 -10.27
C GLY A 311 2.43 27.77 -11.61
N GLY A 312 1.79 28.97 -11.61
CA GLY A 312 1.24 29.62 -12.81
C GLY A 312 2.22 30.59 -13.44
#